data_df790f45beed4884fe512295dcc439b6
#
_entry.id   df790f45beed4884fe512295dcc439b6
#
_cell.length_a   1.000
_cell.length_b   1.000
_cell.length_c   1.000
_cell.angle_alpha   90.00
_cell.angle_beta   90.00
_cell.angle_gamma   90.00
#
_symmetry.space_group_name_H-M   'P 1'
#
loop_
_entity.id
_entity.type
_entity.pdbx_description
1 polymer ?
#
loop_
_entity_poly.entity_id
_entity_poly.type
_entity_poly.pdbx_seq_one_letter_code
_entity_poly.pdbx_strand_id
1 'polypeptide(L)'
;NILESGCGNGWLSNFLALDRQHTITGTDINETELEQAKRVFGNQPNLHFINGSLDHPELKGKQYDAIVFASSIQYFESLQDVIKRSREILKPGGELHLLDSPFYDQQNVAAARERTIRYFNESGVPAMAAYYFHHSWEELAGLSYTILSKPASRFRFFKKNQDPFPWICIQI
;
A
#
# COMPACT_ATOMS: atom_id res chain seq x y z
N ASN A 1 -1.12 4.00 -16.66
CA ASN A 1 -2.03 3.16 -15.89
C ASN A 1 -1.46 2.96 -14.49
N ILE A 2 -2.23 3.25 -13.44
CA ILE A 2 -1.81 3.09 -12.04
C ILE A 2 -2.79 2.14 -11.34
N LEU A 3 -2.27 1.20 -10.55
CA LEU A 3 -3.04 0.33 -9.68
C LEU A 3 -2.80 0.73 -8.22
N GLU A 4 -3.83 1.05 -7.48
CA GLU A 4 -3.78 1.16 -6.01
C GLU A 4 -4.32 -0.12 -5.39
N SER A 5 -3.50 -0.82 -4.61
CA SER A 5 -3.89 -2.06 -3.92
C SER A 5 -4.12 -1.80 -2.43
N GLY A 6 -5.32 -2.15 -1.96
CA GLY A 6 -5.82 -1.74 -0.66
C GLY A 6 -6.28 -0.27 -0.67
N CYS A 7 -7.13 0.09 -1.64
CA CYS A 7 -7.54 1.48 -1.85
C CYS A 7 -8.60 1.98 -0.86
N GLY A 8 -9.16 1.08 -0.03
CA GLY A 8 -10.20 1.41 0.93
C GLY A 8 -11.36 2.17 0.28
N ASN A 9 -11.71 3.31 0.84
CA ASN A 9 -12.80 4.17 0.33
C ASN A 9 -12.44 4.98 -0.93
N GLY A 10 -11.26 4.74 -1.54
CA GLY A 10 -10.89 5.24 -2.86
C GLY A 10 -10.47 6.70 -2.94
N TRP A 11 -10.19 7.37 -1.80
CA TRP A 11 -9.85 8.80 -1.85
C TRP A 11 -8.54 9.07 -2.60
N LEU A 12 -7.49 8.25 -2.41
CA LEU A 12 -6.23 8.41 -3.12
C LEU A 12 -6.38 8.01 -4.59
N SER A 13 -7.09 6.91 -4.89
CA SER A 13 -7.45 6.54 -6.26
C SER A 13 -8.14 7.71 -7.00
N ASN A 14 -9.11 8.36 -6.36
CA ASN A 14 -9.78 9.54 -6.93
C ASN A 14 -8.81 10.72 -7.09
N PHE A 15 -7.94 10.97 -6.12
CA PHE A 15 -6.95 12.05 -6.21
C PHE A 15 -6.00 11.84 -7.40
N LEU A 16 -5.51 10.62 -7.62
CA LEU A 16 -4.69 10.25 -8.77
C LEU A 16 -5.47 10.39 -10.10
N ALA A 17 -6.77 10.13 -10.09
CA ALA A 17 -7.64 10.23 -11.26
C ALA A 17 -8.00 11.69 -11.64
N LEU A 18 -7.67 12.69 -10.81
CA LEU A 18 -7.83 14.09 -11.18
C LEU A 18 -6.98 14.48 -12.39
N ASP A 19 -5.83 13.86 -12.55
CA ASP A 19 -5.09 13.94 -13.81
C ASP A 19 -5.72 12.98 -14.83
N ARG A 20 -6.35 13.56 -15.84
CA ARG A 20 -7.07 12.82 -16.89
C ARG A 20 -6.17 12.02 -17.83
N GLN A 21 -4.86 12.20 -17.76
CA GLN A 21 -3.89 11.40 -18.51
C GLN A 21 -3.67 10.02 -17.85
N HIS A 22 -4.04 9.88 -16.57
CA HIS A 22 -3.92 8.63 -15.84
C HIS A 22 -5.21 7.81 -15.95
N THR A 23 -5.08 6.50 -16.06
CA THR A 23 -6.15 5.53 -15.82
C THR A 23 -5.84 4.83 -14.51
N ILE A 24 -6.77 4.89 -13.56
CA ILE A 24 -6.58 4.39 -12.21
C ILE A 24 -7.47 3.16 -11.99
N THR A 25 -6.88 2.12 -11.42
CA THR A 25 -7.62 0.97 -10.88
C THR A 25 -7.37 0.93 -9.36
N GLY A 26 -8.42 1.00 -8.57
CA GLY A 26 -8.36 0.74 -7.12
C GLY A 26 -8.85 -0.67 -6.82
N THR A 27 -8.10 -1.42 -6.01
CA THR A 27 -8.56 -2.73 -5.54
C THR A 27 -8.59 -2.77 -4.02
N ASP A 28 -9.62 -3.38 -3.46
CA ASP A 28 -9.72 -3.67 -2.03
C ASP A 28 -10.56 -4.93 -1.81
N ILE A 29 -10.28 -5.67 -0.73
CA ILE A 29 -11.08 -6.82 -0.31
C ILE A 29 -12.29 -6.41 0.54
N ASN A 30 -12.30 -5.18 1.07
CA ASN A 30 -13.39 -4.64 1.89
C ASN A 30 -14.50 -4.09 0.98
N GLU A 31 -15.52 -4.90 0.77
CA GLU A 31 -16.66 -4.57 -0.08
C GLU A 31 -17.39 -3.29 0.38
N THR A 32 -17.53 -3.09 1.70
CA THR A 32 -18.22 -1.91 2.25
C THR A 32 -17.50 -0.61 1.89
N GLU A 33 -16.17 -0.61 1.98
CA GLU A 33 -15.35 0.56 1.59
C GLU A 33 -15.42 0.81 0.09
N LEU A 34 -15.36 -0.27 -0.72
CA LEU A 34 -15.48 -0.14 -2.17
C LEU A 34 -16.86 0.33 -2.64
N GLU A 35 -17.94 -0.09 -1.98
CA GLU A 35 -19.27 0.45 -2.26
C GLU A 35 -19.34 1.95 -1.97
N GLN A 36 -18.71 2.39 -0.88
CA GLN A 36 -18.58 3.82 -0.59
C GLN A 36 -17.76 4.52 -1.68
N ALA A 37 -16.61 3.96 -2.09
CA ALA A 37 -15.77 4.51 -3.15
C ALA A 37 -16.52 4.65 -4.46
N LYS A 38 -17.23 3.61 -4.89
CA LYS A 38 -18.06 3.61 -6.11
C LYS A 38 -19.19 4.63 -6.05
N ARG A 39 -19.85 4.78 -4.89
CA ARG A 39 -20.93 5.76 -4.70
C ARG A 39 -20.42 7.19 -4.80
N VAL A 40 -19.24 7.48 -4.24
CA VAL A 40 -18.70 8.85 -4.17
C VAL A 40 -17.93 9.22 -5.44
N PHE A 41 -17.14 8.30 -5.99
CA PHE A 41 -16.18 8.58 -7.06
C PHE A 41 -16.48 7.84 -8.39
N GLY A 42 -17.52 7.01 -8.44
CA GLY A 42 -17.82 6.17 -9.61
C GLY A 42 -18.16 6.93 -10.90
N ASN A 43 -18.37 8.23 -10.85
CA ASN A 43 -18.58 9.10 -12.03
C ASN A 43 -17.27 9.53 -12.70
N GLN A 44 -16.10 9.22 -12.13
CA GLN A 44 -14.80 9.52 -12.75
C GLN A 44 -14.53 8.55 -13.90
N PRO A 45 -14.43 9.01 -15.16
CA PRO A 45 -14.38 8.12 -16.33
C PRO A 45 -13.07 7.33 -16.45
N ASN A 46 -12.02 7.76 -15.77
CA ASN A 46 -10.68 7.15 -15.75
C ASN A 46 -10.36 6.43 -14.44
N LEU A 47 -11.39 6.16 -13.60
CA LEU A 47 -11.25 5.47 -12.32
C LEU A 47 -12.15 4.23 -12.28
N HIS A 48 -11.55 3.09 -11.93
CA HIS A 48 -12.24 1.81 -11.82
C HIS A 48 -11.95 1.16 -10.47
N PHE A 49 -12.97 0.53 -9.87
CA PHE A 49 -12.84 -0.19 -8.60
C PHE A 49 -13.16 -1.66 -8.76
N ILE A 50 -12.27 -2.53 -8.25
CA ILE A 50 -12.36 -3.99 -8.30
C ILE A 50 -12.35 -4.52 -6.86
N ASN A 51 -13.34 -5.38 -6.51
CA ASN A 51 -13.34 -6.06 -5.23
C ASN A 51 -12.42 -7.29 -5.29
N GLY A 52 -11.25 -7.18 -4.68
CA GLY A 52 -10.24 -8.22 -4.69
C GLY A 52 -8.83 -7.71 -4.38
N SER A 53 -7.85 -8.58 -4.52
CA SER A 53 -6.43 -8.27 -4.33
C SER A 53 -5.65 -8.39 -5.65
N LEU A 54 -4.31 -8.39 -5.61
CA LEU A 54 -3.42 -8.41 -6.78
C LEU A 54 -3.63 -9.61 -7.74
N ASP A 55 -4.22 -10.69 -7.25
CA ASP A 55 -4.49 -11.91 -8.03
C ASP A 55 -5.91 -11.96 -8.60
N HIS A 56 -6.67 -10.85 -8.51
CA HIS A 56 -8.00 -10.81 -9.08
C HIS A 56 -7.98 -11.05 -10.60
N PRO A 57 -8.88 -11.91 -11.14
CA PRO A 57 -8.87 -12.28 -12.56
C PRO A 57 -8.92 -11.10 -13.54
N GLU A 58 -9.59 -10.02 -13.19
CA GLU A 58 -9.67 -8.81 -14.01
C GLU A 58 -8.34 -8.06 -14.15
N LEU A 59 -7.36 -8.31 -13.30
CA LEU A 59 -6.02 -7.74 -13.41
C LEU A 59 -5.12 -8.56 -14.34
N LYS A 60 -5.50 -9.81 -14.61
CA LYS A 60 -4.72 -10.71 -15.44
C LYS A 60 -4.60 -10.18 -16.87
N GLY A 61 -3.38 -10.04 -17.33
CA GLY A 61 -3.06 -9.50 -18.66
C GLY A 61 -3.11 -7.97 -18.78
N LYS A 62 -3.49 -7.26 -17.72
CA LYS A 62 -3.31 -5.80 -17.65
C LYS A 62 -1.84 -5.47 -17.39
N GLN A 63 -1.45 -4.26 -17.80
CA GLN A 63 -0.09 -3.76 -17.63
C GLN A 63 -0.14 -2.36 -17.02
N TYR A 64 0.48 -2.20 -15.86
CA TYR A 64 0.53 -0.95 -15.11
C TYR A 64 1.91 -0.29 -15.19
N ASP A 65 1.93 1.04 -15.19
CA ASP A 65 3.15 1.83 -15.10
C ASP A 65 3.61 1.92 -13.64
N ALA A 66 2.64 1.94 -12.71
CA ALA A 66 2.92 1.95 -11.27
C ALA A 66 1.86 1.14 -10.50
N ILE A 67 2.31 0.51 -9.41
CA ILE A 67 1.45 -0.08 -8.38
C ILE A 67 1.73 0.65 -7.07
N VAL A 68 0.68 1.03 -6.37
CA VAL A 68 0.75 1.80 -5.13
C VAL A 68 0.09 1.02 -3.99
N PHE A 69 0.81 0.91 -2.88
CA PHE A 69 0.31 0.47 -1.59
C PHE A 69 0.40 1.64 -0.62
N ALA A 70 -0.71 2.31 -0.36
CA ALA A 70 -0.79 3.42 0.59
C ALA A 70 -1.49 2.94 1.88
N SER A 71 -0.76 2.89 2.98
CA SER A 71 -1.26 2.34 4.26
C SER A 71 -1.86 0.94 4.16
N SER A 72 -1.39 0.11 3.23
CA SER A 72 -2.01 -1.19 2.95
C SER A 72 -1.03 -2.37 2.94
N ILE A 73 0.27 -2.17 2.74
CA ILE A 73 1.24 -3.27 2.67
C ILE A 73 1.30 -4.11 3.95
N GLN A 74 1.00 -3.54 5.11
CA GLN A 74 0.94 -4.25 6.40
C GLN A 74 -0.16 -5.31 6.49
N TYR A 75 -1.07 -5.36 5.54
CA TYR A 75 -2.11 -6.41 5.46
C TYR A 75 -1.70 -7.56 4.53
N PHE A 76 -0.51 -7.53 3.98
CA PHE A 76 0.06 -8.60 3.17
C PHE A 76 1.16 -9.33 3.96
N GLU A 77 1.01 -10.64 4.09
CA GLU A 77 1.92 -11.47 4.92
C GLU A 77 3.36 -11.46 4.40
N SER A 78 3.53 -11.50 3.08
CA SER A 78 4.83 -11.63 2.42
C SER A 78 5.06 -10.49 1.43
N LEU A 79 6.01 -9.61 1.73
CA LEU A 79 6.46 -8.58 0.81
C LEU A 79 7.04 -9.18 -0.48
N GLN A 80 7.72 -10.33 -0.39
CA GLN A 80 8.28 -11.01 -1.55
C GLN A 80 7.20 -11.53 -2.51
N ASP A 81 6.08 -12.04 -1.98
CA ASP A 81 4.95 -12.46 -2.80
C ASP A 81 4.26 -11.27 -3.47
N VAL A 82 4.12 -10.14 -2.76
CA VAL A 82 3.62 -8.88 -3.34
C VAL A 82 4.52 -8.44 -4.49
N ILE A 83 5.83 -8.41 -4.32
CA ILE A 83 6.79 -8.04 -5.36
C ILE A 83 6.70 -8.99 -6.55
N LYS A 84 6.64 -10.29 -6.30
CA LYS A 84 6.50 -11.30 -7.36
C LYS A 84 5.24 -11.07 -8.19
N ARG A 85 4.08 -10.90 -7.54
CA ARG A 85 2.79 -10.65 -8.22
C ARG A 85 2.78 -9.31 -8.95
N SER A 86 3.37 -8.29 -8.35
CA SER A 86 3.52 -6.97 -8.98
C SER A 86 4.32 -7.05 -10.28
N ARG A 87 5.37 -7.88 -10.34
CA ARG A 87 6.16 -8.11 -11.57
C ARG A 87 5.33 -8.69 -12.71
N GLU A 88 4.31 -9.48 -12.42
CA GLU A 88 3.47 -10.12 -13.44
C GLU A 88 2.55 -9.12 -14.14
N ILE A 89 2.23 -7.99 -13.48
CA ILE A 89 1.28 -6.99 -13.98
C ILE A 89 1.89 -5.59 -14.13
N LEU A 90 3.15 -5.38 -13.78
CA LEU A 90 3.90 -4.16 -14.13
C LEU A 90 4.47 -4.27 -15.54
N LYS A 91 4.53 -3.14 -16.22
CA LYS A 91 5.30 -2.99 -17.46
C LYS A 91 6.80 -3.14 -17.18
N PRO A 92 7.60 -3.49 -18.18
CA PRO A 92 9.06 -3.36 -18.05
C PRO A 92 9.44 -1.94 -17.65
N GLY A 93 10.21 -1.79 -16.55
CA GLY A 93 10.57 -0.50 -15.97
C GLY A 93 9.45 0.18 -15.15
N GLY A 94 8.37 -0.54 -14.86
CA GLY A 94 7.31 -0.06 -13.97
C GLY A 94 7.77 -0.01 -12.51
N GLU A 95 7.05 0.73 -11.70
CA GLU A 95 7.42 1.06 -10.32
C GLU A 95 6.41 0.52 -9.31
N LEU A 96 6.93 -0.01 -8.19
CA LEU A 96 6.13 -0.38 -7.03
C LEU A 96 6.38 0.64 -5.91
N HIS A 97 5.33 1.34 -5.49
CA HIS A 97 5.38 2.34 -4.43
C HIS A 97 4.74 1.83 -3.15
N LEU A 98 5.49 1.93 -2.05
CA LEU A 98 5.02 1.63 -0.70
C LEU A 98 5.02 2.93 0.11
N LEU A 99 3.83 3.36 0.56
CA LEU A 99 3.62 4.62 1.28
C LEU A 99 2.89 4.36 2.60
N ASP A 100 3.07 5.28 3.53
CA ASP A 100 2.32 5.36 4.79
C ASP A 100 2.26 4.04 5.58
N SER A 101 3.33 3.26 5.49
CA SER A 101 3.46 1.98 6.17
C SER A 101 4.81 1.90 6.88
N PRO A 102 4.85 1.44 8.13
CA PRO A 102 6.09 1.34 8.88
C PRO A 102 6.96 0.20 8.35
N PHE A 103 8.26 0.48 8.24
CA PHE A 103 9.31 -0.54 8.08
C PHE A 103 10.19 -0.52 9.33
N TYR A 104 10.54 -1.69 9.81
CA TYR A 104 11.25 -1.88 11.07
C TYR A 104 12.64 -2.45 10.84
N ASP A 105 13.60 -2.09 11.70
CA ASP A 105 14.82 -2.89 11.85
C ASP A 105 14.42 -4.27 12.40
N GLN A 106 15.04 -5.33 11.92
CA GLN A 106 14.71 -6.72 12.29
C GLN A 106 14.60 -6.94 13.80
N GLN A 107 15.50 -6.33 14.56
CA GLN A 107 15.49 -6.40 16.03
C GLN A 107 14.25 -5.77 16.69
N ASN A 108 13.53 -4.91 15.99
CA ASN A 108 12.37 -4.17 16.49
C ASN A 108 11.03 -4.80 16.08
N VAL A 109 11.03 -5.77 15.17
CA VAL A 109 9.81 -6.41 14.65
C VAL A 109 8.99 -7.07 15.75
N ALA A 110 9.63 -7.83 16.66
CA ALA A 110 8.93 -8.49 17.76
C ALA A 110 8.21 -7.50 18.68
N ALA A 111 8.90 -6.42 19.08
CA ALA A 111 8.31 -5.38 19.91
C ALA A 111 7.20 -4.59 19.20
N ALA A 112 7.29 -4.42 17.87
CA ALA A 112 6.24 -3.82 17.07
C ALA A 112 4.99 -4.71 17.06
N ARG A 113 5.16 -6.02 16.87
CA ARG A 113 4.08 -7.01 16.91
C ARG A 113 3.35 -7.02 18.25
N GLU A 114 4.08 -6.99 19.36
CA GLU A 114 3.49 -6.92 20.70
C GLU A 114 2.64 -5.66 20.89
N ARG A 115 3.10 -4.50 20.40
CA ARG A 115 2.32 -3.24 20.44
C ARG A 115 1.03 -3.36 19.64
N THR A 116 1.09 -3.97 18.46
CA THR A 116 -0.07 -4.18 17.60
C THR A 116 -1.10 -5.12 18.25
N ILE A 117 -0.65 -6.23 18.86
CA ILE A 117 -1.53 -7.12 19.60
C ILE A 117 -2.22 -6.38 20.74
N ARG A 118 -1.48 -5.59 21.51
CA ARG A 118 -2.05 -4.78 22.60
C ARG A 118 -3.07 -3.78 22.07
N TYR A 119 -2.73 -3.05 21.01
CA TYR A 119 -3.63 -2.08 20.39
C TYR A 119 -4.96 -2.70 19.95
N PHE A 120 -4.95 -3.82 19.26
CA PHE A 120 -6.18 -4.47 18.80
C PHE A 120 -6.97 -5.11 19.95
N ASN A 121 -6.31 -5.59 21.01
CA ASN A 121 -6.98 -6.03 22.23
C ASN A 121 -7.72 -4.87 22.93
N GLU A 122 -7.04 -3.74 23.11
CA GLU A 122 -7.61 -2.54 23.73
C GLU A 122 -8.74 -1.93 22.88
N SER A 123 -8.64 -2.06 21.55
CA SER A 123 -9.66 -1.60 20.59
C SER A 123 -10.87 -2.53 20.47
N GLY A 124 -10.89 -3.68 21.19
CA GLY A 124 -12.01 -4.63 21.17
C GLY A 124 -12.09 -5.51 19.92
N VAL A 125 -11.06 -5.54 19.08
CA VAL A 125 -10.99 -6.33 17.85
C VAL A 125 -9.72 -7.20 17.78
N PRO A 126 -9.44 -8.05 18.77
CA PRO A 126 -8.18 -8.78 18.91
C PRO A 126 -7.83 -9.66 17.72
N ALA A 127 -8.83 -10.18 16.99
CA ALA A 127 -8.62 -11.01 15.81
C ALA A 127 -7.86 -10.27 14.68
N MET A 128 -7.94 -8.94 14.63
CA MET A 128 -7.24 -8.13 13.61
C MET A 128 -5.71 -8.22 13.72
N ALA A 129 -5.17 -8.53 14.90
CA ALA A 129 -3.73 -8.69 15.09
C ALA A 129 -3.13 -9.81 14.22
N ALA A 130 -3.91 -10.82 13.86
CA ALA A 130 -3.48 -11.92 12.99
C ALA A 130 -3.31 -11.51 11.52
N TYR A 131 -3.92 -10.39 11.12
CA TYR A 131 -3.91 -9.88 9.75
C TYR A 131 -3.08 -8.60 9.60
N TYR A 132 -2.29 -8.23 10.61
CA TYR A 132 -1.41 -7.08 10.57
C TYR A 132 0.04 -7.53 10.67
N PHE A 133 0.78 -7.41 9.59
CA PHE A 133 2.15 -7.88 9.43
C PHE A 133 3.14 -6.73 9.60
N HIS A 134 4.36 -7.04 9.99
CA HIS A 134 5.41 -6.07 10.28
C HIS A 134 6.61 -6.35 9.39
N HIS A 135 6.73 -5.55 8.33
CA HIS A 135 7.82 -5.69 7.37
C HIS A 135 9.10 -5.05 7.89
N SER A 136 10.22 -5.65 7.55
CA SER A 136 11.54 -5.16 7.91
C SER A 136 12.29 -4.59 6.72
N TRP A 137 13.28 -3.73 7.00
CA TRP A 137 14.17 -3.19 5.96
C TRP A 137 14.99 -4.29 5.27
N GLU A 138 15.30 -5.37 6.00
CA GLU A 138 16.03 -6.53 5.49
C GLU A 138 15.27 -7.27 4.39
N GLU A 139 13.93 -7.18 4.36
CA GLU A 139 13.12 -7.76 3.29
C GLU A 139 13.32 -7.05 1.94
N LEU A 140 13.86 -5.83 1.94
CA LEU A 140 14.22 -5.09 0.73
C LEU A 140 15.64 -5.41 0.23
N ALA A 141 16.39 -6.25 0.93
CA ALA A 141 17.76 -6.61 0.53
C ALA A 141 17.78 -7.26 -0.86
N GLY A 142 18.68 -6.81 -1.72
CA GLY A 142 18.82 -7.31 -3.09
C GLY A 142 17.83 -6.70 -4.09
N LEU A 143 16.94 -5.82 -3.68
CA LEU A 143 16.06 -5.06 -4.57
C LEU A 143 16.69 -3.72 -4.95
N SER A 144 16.38 -3.25 -6.16
CA SER A 144 16.68 -1.87 -6.57
C SER A 144 15.56 -0.97 -6.06
N TYR A 145 15.84 -0.16 -5.03
CA TYR A 145 14.85 0.76 -4.50
C TYR A 145 15.42 2.12 -4.12
N THR A 146 14.56 3.12 -4.07
CA THR A 146 14.87 4.48 -3.63
C THR A 146 13.88 4.89 -2.53
N ILE A 147 14.37 5.55 -1.49
CA ILE A 147 13.52 6.17 -0.46
C ILE A 147 13.26 7.61 -0.90
N LEU A 148 12.06 7.88 -1.41
CA LEU A 148 11.64 9.19 -1.92
C LEU A 148 11.32 10.18 -0.79
N SER A 149 10.76 9.68 0.33
CA SER A 149 10.58 10.43 1.57
C SER A 149 11.02 9.59 2.76
N LYS A 150 11.84 10.18 3.64
CA LYS A 150 12.32 9.52 4.86
C LYS A 150 11.45 9.91 6.05
N PRO A 151 11.19 8.98 6.98
CA PRO A 151 10.52 9.30 8.22
C PRO A 151 11.24 10.42 8.98
N ALA A 152 10.48 11.26 9.69
CA ALA A 152 11.04 12.28 10.55
C ALA A 152 11.94 11.65 11.61
N SER A 153 13.20 12.10 11.70
CA SER A 153 14.07 11.72 12.82
C SER A 153 13.47 12.23 14.14
N ARG A 154 13.42 11.38 15.18
CA ARG A 154 12.92 11.70 16.52
C ARG A 154 13.57 12.93 17.18
N PHE A 155 14.68 13.41 16.66
CA PHE A 155 15.45 14.51 17.21
C PHE A 155 15.19 15.90 16.58
N ARG A 156 14.23 16.03 15.64
CA ARG A 156 13.90 17.32 15.02
C ARG A 156 12.57 17.88 15.51
N PHE A 157 12.58 18.54 16.64
CA PHE A 157 11.43 19.21 17.27
C PHE A 157 10.83 20.40 16.49
N PHE A 158 11.37 20.78 15.31
CA PHE A 158 11.05 22.05 14.65
C PHE A 158 10.54 21.96 13.21
N LYS A 159 10.26 20.77 12.66
CA LYS A 159 9.61 20.67 11.33
C LYS A 159 8.23 20.05 11.44
N LYS A 160 7.22 20.90 11.26
CA LYS A 160 5.79 20.65 11.48
C LYS A 160 5.13 19.74 10.44
N ASN A 161 5.80 19.27 9.38
CA ASN A 161 5.23 18.48 8.28
C ASN A 161 6.28 17.46 7.77
N GLN A 162 6.59 16.44 8.55
CA GLN A 162 7.33 15.29 8.04
C GLN A 162 6.47 14.04 8.23
N ASP A 163 6.33 13.27 7.16
CA ASP A 163 5.62 12.02 7.20
C ASP A 163 6.25 11.06 8.20
N PRO A 164 5.46 10.39 9.04
CA PRO A 164 5.97 9.46 10.05
C PRO A 164 6.53 8.17 9.43
N PHE A 165 6.18 7.89 8.18
CA PHE A 165 6.52 6.67 7.46
C PHE A 165 7.33 6.96 6.20
N PRO A 166 8.11 5.98 5.69
CA PRO A 166 8.84 6.15 4.45
C PRO A 166 7.92 6.13 3.24
N TRP A 167 8.37 6.76 2.16
CA TRP A 167 7.89 6.48 0.81
C TRP A 167 8.99 5.75 0.06
N ILE A 168 8.77 4.47 -0.23
CA ILE A 168 9.72 3.59 -0.90
C ILE A 168 9.23 3.36 -2.33
N CYS A 169 10.12 3.52 -3.30
CA CYS A 169 9.91 3.17 -4.70
C CYS A 169 10.84 2.02 -5.07
N ILE A 170 10.29 0.89 -5.48
CA ILE A 170 11.02 -0.30 -5.94
C ILE A 170 10.89 -0.35 -7.46
N GLN A 171 12.03 -0.42 -8.17
CA GLN A 171 12.08 -0.60 -9.61
C GLN A 171 12.03 -2.09 -9.95
N ILE A 172 11.14 -2.46 -10.86
CA ILE A 172 10.82 -3.85 -11.19
C ILE A 172 11.26 -4.16 -12.63
#